data_e6da026062788d3223b9c726b411d2ab
#
_entry.id   e6da026062788d3223b9c726b411d2ab
#
_cell.length_a   1.000
_cell.length_b   1.000
_cell.length_c   1.000
_cell.angle_alpha   90.00
_cell.angle_beta   90.00
_cell.angle_gamma   90.00
#
_symmetry.space_group_name_H-M   'P 1'
#
loop_
_entity.id
_entity.type
_entity.pdbx_description
1 polymer ?
#
loop_
_entity_poly.entity_id
_entity_poly.type
_entity_poly.pdbx_seq_one_letter_code
_entity_poly.pdbx_strand_id
1 'polypeptide(L)'
;MHAVPEETVTIAGKFCESGDILAEDVSLPRLRTNELIAIPAAGAYQLAMESNYNLSLKPEVIMVENGNSFTIRRRQIYEDLTRLDVTHGVDSLINTRD
;
A
#
# COMPACT_ATOMS: atom_id res chain seq x y z
N MET A 1 -0.36 -16.87 -32.47
CA MET A 1 -0.27 -16.38 -31.07
C MET A 1 0.75 -17.22 -30.30
N HIS A 2 1.68 -16.57 -29.67
CA HIS A 2 2.70 -17.29 -28.92
C HIS A 2 2.17 -17.70 -27.55
N ALA A 3 2.41 -18.94 -27.19
CA ALA A 3 2.12 -19.38 -25.84
C ALA A 3 3.14 -18.74 -24.89
N VAL A 4 2.67 -17.99 -23.93
CA VAL A 4 3.51 -17.42 -22.88
C VAL A 4 3.59 -18.45 -21.76
N PRO A 5 4.79 -18.80 -21.26
CA PRO A 5 4.89 -19.69 -20.14
C PRO A 5 4.09 -19.15 -18.96
N GLU A 6 3.28 -19.98 -18.35
CA GLU A 6 2.46 -19.61 -17.22
C GLU A 6 2.89 -20.40 -15.99
N GLU A 7 2.69 -19.82 -14.86
CA GLU A 7 2.91 -20.47 -13.58
C GLU A 7 1.74 -20.20 -12.65
N THR A 8 1.50 -21.10 -11.74
CA THR A 8 0.49 -20.89 -10.69
C THR A 8 1.16 -20.25 -9.50
N VAL A 9 0.68 -19.09 -9.14
CA VAL A 9 1.29 -18.26 -8.09
C VAL A 9 0.26 -17.80 -7.08
N THR A 10 0.75 -17.46 -5.90
CA THR A 10 -0.02 -16.72 -4.90
C THR A 10 0.53 -15.30 -4.85
N ILE A 11 -0.37 -14.34 -4.92
CA ILE A 11 0.00 -12.92 -4.86
C ILE A 11 -0.19 -12.45 -3.43
N ALA A 12 0.91 -12.05 -2.80
CA ALA A 12 0.91 -11.60 -1.42
C ALA A 12 1.57 -10.24 -1.30
N GLY A 13 1.23 -9.52 -0.24
CA GLY A 13 1.86 -8.25 0.06
C GLY A 13 3.12 -8.41 0.90
N LYS A 14 3.65 -7.28 1.33
CA LYS A 14 4.95 -7.20 2.03
C LYS A 14 4.84 -7.10 3.54
N PHE A 15 3.63 -7.19 4.10
CA PHE A 15 3.39 -6.77 5.48
C PHE A 15 3.71 -7.80 6.55
N CYS A 16 4.18 -8.98 6.16
CA CYS A 16 4.47 -10.07 7.11
C CYS A 16 3.26 -10.44 7.96
N GLU A 17 2.10 -10.47 7.34
CA GLU A 17 0.82 -10.73 7.97
C GLU A 17 0.10 -11.79 7.15
N SER A 18 -0.45 -12.82 7.81
CA SER A 18 -1.03 -13.98 7.13
C SER A 18 -2.24 -13.66 6.27
N GLY A 19 -2.94 -12.57 6.57
CA GLY A 19 -4.09 -12.12 5.78
C GLY A 19 -3.71 -11.26 4.58
N ASP A 20 -2.43 -10.97 4.38
CA ASP A 20 -1.97 -10.12 3.28
C ASP A 20 -1.78 -10.92 2.01
N ILE A 21 -2.84 -11.57 1.58
CA ILE A 21 -2.87 -12.38 0.37
C ILE A 21 -3.95 -11.79 -0.54
N LEU A 22 -3.54 -11.39 -1.73
CA LEU A 22 -4.46 -10.79 -2.70
C LEU A 22 -5.15 -11.85 -3.54
N ALA A 23 -4.46 -12.90 -3.91
CA ALA A 23 -5.01 -13.99 -4.69
C ALA A 23 -4.16 -15.24 -4.53
N GLU A 24 -4.82 -16.38 -4.45
CA GLU A 24 -4.15 -17.67 -4.33
C GLU A 24 -4.36 -18.51 -5.59
N ASP A 25 -3.36 -19.28 -5.94
CA ASP A 25 -3.43 -20.26 -7.04
C ASP A 25 -3.88 -19.62 -8.36
N VAL A 26 -3.30 -18.47 -8.68
CA VAL A 26 -3.60 -17.73 -9.90
C VAL A 26 -2.62 -18.14 -10.98
N SER A 27 -3.16 -18.44 -12.17
CA SER A 27 -2.34 -18.72 -13.34
C SER A 27 -1.96 -17.42 -14.03
N LEU A 28 -0.68 -17.12 -14.06
CA LEU A 28 -0.16 -15.89 -14.65
C LEU A 28 1.01 -16.20 -15.56
N PRO A 29 1.27 -15.34 -16.55
CA PRO A 29 2.54 -15.40 -17.26
C PRO A 29 3.69 -15.28 -16.27
N ARG A 30 4.81 -15.88 -16.58
CA ARG A 30 5.97 -15.84 -15.70
C ARG A 30 6.41 -14.38 -15.55
N LEU A 31 6.38 -13.91 -14.31
CA LEU A 31 6.70 -12.52 -13.99
C LEU A 31 8.16 -12.36 -13.57
N ARG A 32 8.71 -11.23 -13.92
CA ARG A 32 10.04 -10.80 -13.47
C ARG A 32 9.89 -9.73 -12.40
N THR A 33 10.95 -9.51 -11.65
CA THR A 33 11.01 -8.44 -10.69
C THR A 33 10.71 -7.09 -11.36
N ASN A 34 9.91 -6.25 -10.71
CA ASN A 34 9.49 -4.93 -11.17
C ASN A 34 8.45 -4.93 -12.29
N GLU A 35 7.94 -6.08 -12.70
CA GLU A 35 6.80 -6.09 -13.60
C GLU A 35 5.54 -5.69 -12.84
N LEU A 36 4.61 -5.06 -13.57
CA LEU A 36 3.36 -4.58 -13.00
C LEU A 36 2.26 -5.60 -13.16
N ILE A 37 1.43 -5.71 -12.14
CA ILE A 37 0.18 -6.46 -12.20
C ILE A 37 -0.96 -5.53 -11.86
N ALA A 38 -2.15 -5.83 -12.38
CA ALA A 38 -3.34 -5.04 -12.10
C ALA A 38 -4.42 -5.95 -11.52
N ILE A 39 -5.08 -5.45 -10.49
CA ILE A 39 -6.21 -6.14 -9.87
C ILE A 39 -7.43 -5.24 -10.09
N PRO A 40 -8.32 -5.59 -11.03
CA PRO A 40 -9.47 -4.75 -11.33
C PRO A 40 -10.51 -4.79 -10.22
N ALA A 41 -11.35 -3.75 -10.18
CA ALA A 41 -12.50 -3.63 -9.28
C ALA A 41 -12.13 -3.74 -7.80
N ALA A 42 -10.92 -3.31 -7.41
CA ALA A 42 -10.44 -3.45 -6.03
C ALA A 42 -10.61 -2.19 -5.20
N GLY A 43 -10.80 -1.02 -5.82
CA GLY A 43 -10.72 0.26 -5.13
C GLY A 43 -11.75 0.49 -4.04
N ALA A 44 -12.95 -0.05 -4.19
CA ALA A 44 -14.04 0.21 -3.24
C ALA A 44 -13.72 -0.27 -1.82
N TYR A 45 -13.00 -1.37 -1.69
CA TYR A 45 -12.65 -1.92 -0.38
C TYR A 45 -11.19 -1.67 -0.03
N GLN A 46 -10.29 -1.73 -1.01
CA GLN A 46 -8.86 -1.69 -0.73
C GLN A 46 -8.42 -0.36 -0.12
N LEU A 47 -8.92 0.76 -0.63
CA LEU A 47 -8.57 2.05 -0.07
C LEU A 47 -9.10 2.23 1.35
N ALA A 48 -10.28 1.71 1.65
CA ALA A 48 -10.85 1.80 2.97
C ALA A 48 -10.19 0.86 3.98
N MET A 49 -9.65 -0.26 3.51
CA MET A 49 -9.04 -1.28 4.35
C MET A 49 -7.53 -1.15 4.49
N GLU A 50 -6.90 -0.27 3.72
CA GLU A 50 -5.46 -0.11 3.83
C GLU A 50 -5.07 0.45 5.19
N SER A 51 -3.85 0.15 5.60
CA SER A 51 -3.36 0.57 6.91
C SER A 51 -1.88 0.88 6.85
N ASN A 52 -1.37 1.41 7.95
CA ASN A 52 0.06 1.63 8.12
C ASN A 52 0.72 0.47 8.90
N TYR A 53 0.18 -0.72 8.79
CA TYR A 53 0.73 -1.89 9.48
C TYR A 53 2.24 -2.01 9.21
N ASN A 54 2.97 -2.31 10.25
CA ASN A 54 4.44 -2.34 10.24
C ASN A 54 5.06 -1.00 9.79
N LEU A 55 4.36 0.11 10.05
CA LEU A 55 4.79 1.47 9.71
C LEU A 55 5.01 1.68 8.20
N SER A 56 4.33 0.90 7.38
CA SER A 56 4.39 1.07 5.93
C SER A 56 3.60 2.30 5.51
N LEU A 57 4.20 3.09 4.63
CA LEU A 57 3.54 4.28 4.09
C LEU A 57 2.50 3.89 3.05
N LYS A 58 1.37 4.58 3.08
CA LYS A 58 0.33 4.38 2.06
C LYS A 58 0.77 4.99 0.74
N PRO A 59 0.54 4.28 -0.37
CA PRO A 59 0.95 4.76 -1.69
C PRO A 59 0.08 5.89 -2.18
N GLU A 60 0.54 6.53 -3.25
CA GLU A 60 -0.23 7.52 -3.98
C GLU A 60 -1.44 6.89 -4.64
N VAL A 61 -2.54 7.64 -4.70
CA VAL A 61 -3.73 7.25 -5.45
C VAL A 61 -3.88 8.18 -6.64
N ILE A 62 -3.94 7.58 -7.81
CA ILE A 62 -4.00 8.31 -9.08
C ILE A 62 -5.33 8.02 -9.76
N MET A 63 -5.98 9.07 -10.23
CA MET A 63 -7.15 8.98 -11.09
C MET A 63 -6.70 9.03 -12.54
N VAL A 64 -7.22 8.11 -13.35
CA VAL A 64 -6.98 8.10 -14.79
C VAL A 64 -8.30 8.33 -15.49
N GLU A 65 -8.35 9.36 -16.33
CA GLU A 65 -9.57 9.74 -17.01
C GLU A 65 -9.22 10.34 -18.38
N ASN A 66 -9.84 9.84 -19.43
CA ASN A 66 -9.67 10.36 -20.79
C ASN A 66 -8.19 10.48 -21.22
N GLY A 67 -7.38 9.49 -20.87
CA GLY A 67 -5.97 9.48 -21.21
C GLY A 67 -5.09 10.38 -20.34
N ASN A 68 -5.67 11.04 -19.36
CA ASN A 68 -4.94 11.88 -18.43
C ASN A 68 -4.88 11.21 -17.05
N SER A 69 -3.85 11.54 -16.30
CA SER A 69 -3.72 11.04 -14.92
C SER A 69 -3.42 12.20 -13.98
N PHE A 70 -3.97 12.11 -12.78
CA PHE A 70 -3.70 13.11 -11.75
C PHE A 70 -3.82 12.47 -10.37
N THR A 71 -3.04 13.00 -9.44
CA THR A 71 -3.02 12.50 -8.06
C THR A 71 -4.24 12.99 -7.31
N ILE A 72 -5.00 12.07 -6.72
CA ILE A 72 -6.13 12.43 -5.85
C ILE A 72 -5.79 12.25 -4.38
N ARG A 73 -4.73 11.50 -4.08
CA ARG A 73 -4.17 11.41 -2.74
C ARG A 73 -2.67 11.25 -2.87
N ARG A 74 -1.90 12.18 -2.29
CA ARG A 74 -0.44 12.07 -2.34
C ARG A 74 0.05 10.85 -1.55
N ARG A 75 1.23 10.38 -1.90
CA ARG A 75 1.92 9.35 -1.12
C ARG A 75 2.18 9.86 0.29
N GLN A 76 2.04 9.00 1.29
CA GLN A 76 2.41 9.36 2.65
C GLN A 76 3.93 9.54 2.78
N ILE A 77 4.31 10.42 3.69
CA ILE A 77 5.68 10.55 4.17
C ILE A 77 5.69 10.16 5.65
N TYR A 78 6.87 9.97 6.23
CA TYR A 78 6.94 9.47 7.61
C TYR A 78 6.31 10.41 8.63
N GLU A 79 6.30 11.71 8.38
CA GLU A 79 5.60 12.67 9.24
C GLU A 79 4.09 12.38 9.33
N ASP A 80 3.50 11.79 8.30
CA ASP A 80 2.07 11.44 8.33
C ASP A 80 1.78 10.36 9.36
N LEU A 81 2.75 9.49 9.67
CA LEU A 81 2.58 8.44 10.65
C LEU A 81 2.53 8.97 12.07
N THR A 82 3.18 10.09 12.33
CA THR A 82 3.33 10.67 13.66
C THR A 82 2.52 11.95 13.85
N ARG A 83 1.80 12.38 12.83
CA ARG A 83 1.09 13.67 12.82
C ARG A 83 0.12 13.84 13.99
N LEU A 84 -0.50 12.76 14.43
CA LEU A 84 -1.46 12.80 15.53
C LEU A 84 -0.81 12.66 16.90
N ASP A 85 0.50 12.39 16.94
CA ASP A 85 1.22 12.28 18.19
C ASP A 85 1.42 13.66 18.78
N VAL A 86 1.31 13.74 20.06
CA VAL A 86 1.49 15.00 20.78
C VAL A 86 2.72 14.90 21.68
N THR A 87 3.51 15.96 21.66
CA THR A 87 4.69 16.07 22.53
C THR A 87 4.37 16.81 23.82
N HIS A 88 3.16 17.33 23.93
CA HIS A 88 2.74 18.15 25.05
C HIS A 88 2.97 17.48 26.40
N GLY A 89 2.66 16.19 26.51
CA GLY A 89 2.90 15.43 27.73
C GLY A 89 4.38 15.35 28.09
N VAL A 90 5.23 15.19 27.08
CA VAL A 90 6.69 15.18 27.26
C VAL A 90 7.18 16.55 27.69
N ASP A 91 6.72 17.60 27.05
CA ASP A 91 7.06 18.98 27.38
C ASP A 91 6.63 19.33 28.79
N SER A 92 5.45 18.89 29.20
CA SER A 92 4.97 19.08 30.56
C SER A 92 5.88 18.41 31.59
N LEU A 93 6.35 17.20 31.30
CA LEU A 93 7.26 16.48 32.18
C LEU A 93 8.60 17.18 32.28
N ILE A 94 9.10 17.75 31.20
CA ILE A 94 10.35 18.49 31.18
C ILE A 94 10.18 19.77 32.00
N ASN A 95 9.08 20.48 31.81
CA ASN A 95 8.81 21.74 32.50
C ASN A 95 8.63 21.56 34.01
N THR A 96 8.05 20.45 34.43
CA THR A 96 7.86 20.18 35.87
C THR A 96 9.14 19.84 36.59
N ARG A 97 10.23 19.63 35.89
CA ARG A 97 11.55 19.41 36.48
C ARG A 97 12.26 20.70 36.84
N ASP A 98 11.80 21.78 36.33
CA ASP A 98 12.43 23.10 36.58
C ASP A 98 12.12 23.67 37.98
#